data_61f09b44b5d1d1ed498b17b17b10e9db
#
_entry.id   61f09b44b5d1d1ed498b17b17b10e9db
#
_cell.length_a   1.000
_cell.length_b   1.000
_cell.length_c   1.000
_cell.angle_alpha   90.00
_cell.angle_beta   90.00
_cell.angle_gamma   90.00
#
_symmetry.space_group_name_H-M   'P 1'
#
loop_
_entity.id
_entity.type
_entity.pdbx_description
1 polymer ?
#
loop_
_entity_poly.entity_id
_entity_poly.type
_entity_poly.pdbx_seq_one_letter_code
_entity_poly.pdbx_strand_id
1 'polypeptide(L)'
;MKSILILLASLLFSSLALADNIDTYQFDSVTQEQQYRHLTESLRCPKCQNNSIADSNAMIAGDMRLKVYQLLRAGQTPEQVKAYMVARYGNFVSYQPPLTASTLILWAGPALFVIIGALVIILRSRKRTPHVELDAAEQQRLDALLNNRKQP
;
A
#
# COMPACT_ATOMS: atom_id res chain seq x y z
N MET A 1 2.60 -48.47 -15.00
CA MET A 1 1.86 -47.36 -15.59
C MET A 1 0.51 -47.08 -14.88
N LYS A 2 -0.33 -48.11 -14.63
CA LYS A 2 -1.61 -47.93 -13.93
C LYS A 2 -1.46 -47.36 -12.50
N SER A 3 -0.44 -47.79 -11.75
CA SER A 3 -0.19 -47.31 -10.37
C SER A 3 0.23 -45.82 -10.31
N ILE A 4 0.95 -45.33 -11.31
CA ILE A 4 1.36 -43.93 -11.40
C ILE A 4 0.18 -43.04 -11.74
N LEU A 5 -0.74 -43.52 -12.58
CA LEU A 5 -1.98 -42.81 -12.92
C LEU A 5 -2.91 -42.64 -11.69
N ILE A 6 -3.00 -43.67 -10.85
CA ILE A 6 -3.79 -43.64 -9.61
C ILE A 6 -3.18 -42.67 -8.60
N LEU A 7 -1.84 -42.65 -8.47
CA LEU A 7 -1.14 -41.68 -7.60
C LEU A 7 -1.30 -40.23 -8.07
N LEU A 8 -1.22 -39.98 -9.38
CA LEU A 8 -1.46 -38.66 -9.96
C LEU A 8 -2.93 -38.19 -9.77
N ALA A 9 -3.88 -39.10 -9.95
CA ALA A 9 -5.30 -38.81 -9.74
C ALA A 9 -5.62 -38.50 -8.25
N SER A 10 -4.99 -39.24 -7.32
CA SER A 10 -5.17 -38.96 -5.87
C SER A 10 -4.56 -37.63 -5.46
N LEU A 11 -3.43 -37.25 -6.04
CA LEU A 11 -2.79 -35.93 -5.77
C LEU A 11 -3.62 -34.78 -6.31
N LEU A 12 -4.26 -34.94 -7.47
CA LEU A 12 -5.17 -33.94 -8.04
C LEU A 12 -6.48 -33.79 -7.24
N PHE A 13 -6.96 -34.87 -6.62
CA PHE A 13 -8.17 -34.81 -5.79
C PHE A 13 -7.94 -34.17 -4.43
N SER A 14 -6.71 -34.19 -3.90
CA SER A 14 -6.36 -33.60 -2.60
C SER A 14 -6.34 -32.06 -2.61
N SER A 15 -6.28 -31.43 -3.78
CA SER A 15 -6.19 -29.97 -3.90
C SER A 15 -7.54 -29.24 -3.90
N LEU A 16 -8.67 -29.95 -3.82
CA LEU A 16 -10.01 -29.35 -3.85
C LEU A 16 -10.63 -29.05 -2.49
N ALA A 17 -9.93 -29.33 -1.39
CA ALA A 17 -10.43 -29.04 -0.04
C ALA A 17 -9.96 -27.67 0.47
N LEU A 18 -10.23 -26.59 -0.25
CA LEU A 18 -10.26 -25.24 0.31
C LEU A 18 -11.63 -25.07 0.99
N ALA A 19 -11.75 -25.53 2.22
CA ALA A 19 -12.88 -25.22 3.08
C ALA A 19 -12.75 -23.74 3.49
N ASP A 20 -13.37 -22.85 2.72
CA ASP A 20 -13.63 -21.48 3.16
C ASP A 20 -14.57 -21.54 4.36
N ASN A 21 -14.17 -20.94 5.48
CA ASN A 21 -15.07 -20.70 6.62
C ASN A 21 -16.07 -19.61 6.22
N ILE A 22 -17.10 -19.98 5.48
CA ILE A 22 -18.18 -19.08 5.10
C ILE A 22 -19.09 -18.96 6.32
N ASP A 23 -18.93 -17.89 7.10
CA ASP A 23 -19.96 -17.47 8.03
C ASP A 23 -21.23 -17.20 7.22
N THR A 24 -22.20 -18.09 7.31
CA THR A 24 -23.44 -18.02 6.50
C THR A 24 -24.40 -17.03 7.15
N TYR A 25 -24.24 -15.74 6.84
CA TYR A 25 -25.15 -14.70 7.27
C TYR A 25 -26.29 -14.53 6.23
N GLN A 26 -27.52 -14.31 6.72
CA GLN A 26 -28.66 -14.01 5.85
C GLN A 26 -28.87 -12.50 5.78
N PHE A 27 -28.78 -11.96 4.58
CA PHE A 27 -28.97 -10.54 4.30
C PHE A 27 -30.35 -10.29 3.67
N ASP A 28 -30.94 -9.13 3.95
CA ASP A 28 -32.23 -8.75 3.41
C ASP A 28 -32.13 -8.30 1.93
N SER A 29 -30.93 -7.92 1.47
CA SER A 29 -30.69 -7.50 0.10
C SER A 29 -29.25 -7.82 -0.34
N VAL A 30 -29.08 -7.96 -1.65
CA VAL A 30 -27.76 -8.12 -2.29
C VAL A 30 -26.84 -6.92 -1.99
N THR A 31 -27.42 -5.72 -1.91
CA THR A 31 -26.66 -4.50 -1.57
C THR A 31 -26.08 -4.58 -0.16
N GLN A 32 -26.86 -5.08 0.81
CA GLN A 32 -26.40 -5.22 2.20
C GLN A 32 -25.29 -6.28 2.30
N GLU A 33 -25.39 -7.37 1.53
CA GLU A 33 -24.33 -8.39 1.45
C GLU A 33 -23.04 -7.81 0.86
N GLN A 34 -23.13 -7.02 -0.22
CA GLN A 34 -21.96 -6.35 -0.80
C GLN A 34 -21.31 -5.37 0.17
N GLN A 35 -22.10 -4.59 0.90
CA GLN A 35 -21.62 -3.70 1.96
C GLN A 35 -20.90 -4.46 3.06
N TYR A 36 -21.44 -5.60 3.48
CA TYR A 36 -20.82 -6.46 4.47
C TYR A 36 -19.46 -6.99 3.98
N ARG A 37 -19.39 -7.54 2.77
CA ARG A 37 -18.14 -8.04 2.16
C ARG A 37 -17.10 -6.93 2.10
N HIS A 38 -17.45 -5.77 1.55
CA HIS A 38 -16.54 -4.64 1.45
C HIS A 38 -16.04 -4.16 2.83
N LEU A 39 -16.93 -4.09 3.84
CA LEU A 39 -16.55 -3.72 5.20
C LEU A 39 -15.58 -4.72 5.82
N THR A 40 -15.87 -6.01 5.74
CA THR A 40 -15.03 -7.05 6.33
C THR A 40 -13.65 -7.15 5.68
N GLU A 41 -13.54 -6.87 4.39
CA GLU A 41 -12.27 -6.76 3.67
C GLU A 41 -11.50 -5.48 4.06
N SER A 42 -12.22 -4.36 4.30
CA SER A 42 -11.62 -3.06 4.64
C SER A 42 -11.20 -2.93 6.11
N LEU A 43 -11.64 -3.83 6.97
CA LEU A 43 -11.33 -3.85 8.39
C LEU A 43 -10.23 -4.86 8.71
N ARG A 44 -9.24 -4.40 9.45
CA ARG A 44 -8.08 -5.18 9.87
C ARG A 44 -8.36 -5.92 11.18
N CYS A 45 -7.91 -7.16 11.25
CA CYS A 45 -7.95 -7.92 12.50
C CYS A 45 -6.83 -7.46 13.45
N PRO A 46 -7.12 -6.91 14.64
CA PRO A 46 -6.11 -6.32 15.52
C PRO A 46 -5.13 -7.32 16.15
N LYS A 47 -5.47 -8.60 16.18
CA LYS A 47 -4.63 -9.69 16.73
C LYS A 47 -4.09 -10.63 15.64
N CYS A 48 -4.32 -10.33 14.37
CA CYS A 48 -3.88 -11.16 13.26
C CYS A 48 -2.66 -10.52 12.58
N GLN A 49 -1.89 -11.31 11.83
CA GLN A 49 -0.71 -10.82 11.10
C GLN A 49 -1.10 -9.97 9.88
N ASN A 50 -1.69 -8.79 10.12
CA ASN A 50 -2.07 -7.83 9.08
C ASN A 50 -3.19 -8.27 8.12
N ASN A 51 -3.92 -9.33 8.43
CA ASN A 51 -5.03 -9.82 7.62
C ASN A 51 -6.30 -9.01 7.87
N SER A 52 -7.20 -9.01 6.87
CA SER A 52 -8.56 -8.51 7.05
C SER A 52 -9.37 -9.40 7.99
N ILE A 53 -10.48 -8.88 8.52
CA ILE A 53 -11.38 -9.73 9.29
C ILE A 53 -12.13 -10.73 8.39
N ALA A 54 -12.18 -10.50 7.08
CA ALA A 54 -12.72 -11.45 6.11
C ALA A 54 -11.82 -12.69 5.99
N ASP A 55 -10.50 -12.49 5.94
CA ASP A 55 -9.52 -13.55 5.65
C ASP A 55 -8.98 -14.25 6.89
N SER A 56 -9.38 -13.79 8.08
CA SER A 56 -8.86 -14.33 9.34
C SER A 56 -9.81 -15.31 10.00
N ASN A 57 -9.30 -16.50 10.36
CA ASN A 57 -10.01 -17.51 11.13
C ASN A 57 -9.85 -17.31 12.65
N ALA A 58 -9.23 -16.23 13.10
CA ALA A 58 -9.11 -15.94 14.52
C ALA A 58 -10.50 -15.66 15.13
N MET A 59 -10.71 -16.12 16.36
CA MET A 59 -11.98 -15.94 17.10
C MET A 59 -12.41 -14.45 17.11
N ILE A 60 -11.47 -13.54 17.36
CA ILE A 60 -11.75 -12.10 17.37
C ILE A 60 -12.21 -11.58 16.00
N ALA A 61 -11.70 -12.14 14.89
CA ALA A 61 -12.16 -11.76 13.55
C ALA A 61 -13.61 -12.23 13.33
N GLY A 62 -13.98 -13.43 13.81
CA GLY A 62 -15.35 -13.93 13.80
C GLY A 62 -16.29 -13.02 14.59
N ASP A 63 -15.91 -12.63 15.82
CA ASP A 63 -16.70 -11.70 16.65
C ASP A 63 -16.88 -10.34 15.95
N MET A 64 -15.84 -9.84 15.30
CA MET A 64 -15.91 -8.58 14.54
C MET A 64 -16.82 -8.70 13.32
N ARG A 65 -16.75 -9.81 12.56
CA ARG A 65 -17.66 -10.07 11.43
C ARG A 65 -19.11 -10.13 11.89
N LEU A 66 -19.38 -10.85 12.96
CA LEU A 66 -20.72 -10.92 13.56
C LEU A 66 -21.21 -9.52 13.95
N LYS A 67 -20.35 -8.69 14.54
CA LYS A 67 -20.72 -7.32 14.92
C LYS A 67 -21.00 -6.43 13.71
N VAL A 68 -20.21 -6.50 12.64
CA VAL A 68 -20.49 -5.81 11.38
C VAL A 68 -21.86 -6.21 10.85
N TYR A 69 -22.15 -7.50 10.79
CA TYR A 69 -23.44 -8.02 10.37
C TYR A 69 -24.60 -7.45 11.19
N GLN A 70 -24.50 -7.49 12.54
CA GLN A 70 -25.52 -6.96 13.44
C GLN A 70 -25.80 -5.47 13.23
N LEU A 71 -24.74 -4.67 13.03
CA LEU A 71 -24.86 -3.22 12.83
C LEU A 71 -25.51 -2.90 11.47
N LEU A 72 -25.15 -3.61 10.41
CA LEU A 72 -25.79 -3.48 9.11
C LEU A 72 -27.26 -3.89 9.15
N ARG A 73 -27.59 -4.98 9.85
CA ARG A 73 -28.98 -5.41 10.06
C ARG A 73 -29.79 -4.41 10.88
N ALA A 74 -29.15 -3.66 11.76
CA ALA A 74 -29.77 -2.56 12.50
C ALA A 74 -29.95 -1.28 11.66
N GLY A 75 -29.61 -1.31 10.35
CA GLY A 75 -29.78 -0.19 9.43
C GLY A 75 -28.67 0.85 9.51
N GLN A 76 -27.54 0.55 10.13
CA GLN A 76 -26.39 1.47 10.13
C GLN A 76 -25.72 1.52 8.76
N THR A 77 -25.22 2.72 8.38
CA THR A 77 -24.45 2.88 7.14
C THR A 77 -23.04 2.29 7.30
N PRO A 78 -22.37 1.93 6.20
CA PRO A 78 -20.98 1.45 6.23
C PRO A 78 -20.03 2.36 6.98
N GLU A 79 -20.19 3.68 6.86
CA GLU A 79 -19.39 4.69 7.55
C GLU A 79 -19.61 4.65 9.07
N GLN A 80 -20.87 4.49 9.50
CA GLN A 80 -21.21 4.37 10.93
C GLN A 80 -20.66 3.09 11.52
N VAL A 81 -20.73 1.98 10.78
CA VAL A 81 -20.13 0.70 11.19
C VAL A 81 -18.62 0.83 11.34
N LYS A 82 -17.94 1.46 10.36
CA LYS A 82 -16.51 1.71 10.41
C LYS A 82 -16.14 2.61 11.60
N ALA A 83 -16.89 3.68 11.83
CA ALA A 83 -16.68 4.57 12.97
C ALA A 83 -16.84 3.83 14.31
N TYR A 84 -17.85 2.97 14.45
CA TYR A 84 -18.02 2.11 15.62
C TYR A 84 -16.81 1.20 15.84
N MET A 85 -16.30 0.55 14.77
CA MET A 85 -15.14 -0.33 14.88
C MET A 85 -13.87 0.42 15.27
N VAL A 86 -13.66 1.63 14.71
CA VAL A 86 -12.55 2.50 15.08
C VAL A 86 -12.66 2.96 16.55
N ALA A 87 -13.84 3.34 17.01
CA ALA A 87 -14.06 3.73 18.40
C ALA A 87 -13.79 2.57 19.38
N ARG A 88 -14.07 1.33 18.98
CA ARG A 88 -13.94 0.14 19.84
C ARG A 88 -12.54 -0.46 19.84
N TYR A 89 -11.88 -0.49 18.68
CA TYR A 89 -10.60 -1.20 18.47
C TYR A 89 -9.44 -0.26 18.11
N GLY A 90 -9.70 1.04 17.96
CA GLY A 90 -8.71 2.04 17.61
C GLY A 90 -8.52 2.21 16.10
N ASN A 91 -7.77 3.25 15.71
CA ASN A 91 -7.54 3.61 14.31
C ASN A 91 -6.85 2.50 13.49
N PHE A 92 -6.14 1.59 14.15
CA PHE A 92 -5.43 0.49 13.52
C PHE A 92 -6.35 -0.53 12.85
N VAL A 93 -7.63 -0.55 13.21
CA VAL A 93 -8.63 -1.45 12.62
C VAL A 93 -8.95 -1.11 11.16
N SER A 94 -8.63 0.09 10.70
CA SER A 94 -8.86 0.52 9.32
C SER A 94 -7.54 0.52 8.53
N TYR A 95 -7.57 -0.03 7.30
CA TYR A 95 -6.45 0.09 6.36
C TYR A 95 -6.26 1.53 5.85
N GLN A 96 -7.31 2.35 5.91
CA GLN A 96 -7.24 3.77 5.56
C GLN A 96 -7.08 4.59 6.83
N PRO A 97 -5.85 5.04 7.15
CA PRO A 97 -5.64 5.86 8.33
C PRO A 97 -6.37 7.21 8.16
N PRO A 98 -7.00 7.73 9.22
CA PRO A 98 -7.61 9.05 9.17
C PRO A 98 -6.54 10.11 8.93
N LEU A 99 -6.86 11.10 8.10
CA LEU A 99 -6.01 12.29 7.90
C LEU A 99 -6.09 13.14 9.17
N THR A 100 -5.16 12.94 10.08
CA THR A 100 -5.00 13.73 11.31
C THR A 100 -3.80 14.67 11.17
N ALA A 101 -3.73 15.70 12.03
CA ALA A 101 -2.57 16.59 12.06
C ALA A 101 -1.24 15.82 12.24
N SER A 102 -1.25 14.74 13.03
CA SER A 102 -0.08 13.89 13.24
C SER A 102 0.35 13.16 11.97
N THR A 103 -0.61 12.62 11.17
CA THR A 103 -0.30 11.95 9.90
C THR A 103 0.13 12.94 8.83
N LEU A 104 -0.38 14.19 8.87
CA LEU A 104 0.02 15.24 7.94
C LEU A 104 1.50 15.63 8.14
N ILE A 105 1.97 15.74 9.39
CA ILE A 105 3.37 16.01 9.72
C ILE A 105 4.28 14.90 9.16
N LEU A 106 3.84 13.64 9.23
CA LEU A 106 4.59 12.50 8.71
C LEU A 106 4.83 12.58 7.20
N TRP A 107 3.86 13.10 6.45
CA TRP A 107 3.96 13.30 5.00
C TRP A 107 4.66 14.62 4.64
N ALA A 108 4.40 15.67 5.40
CA ALA A 108 4.99 17.00 5.16
C ALA A 108 6.50 17.01 5.44
N GLY A 109 6.98 16.23 6.41
CA GLY A 109 8.39 16.17 6.78
C GLY A 109 9.32 15.80 5.62
N PRO A 110 9.16 14.63 4.98
CA PRO A 110 9.97 14.23 3.82
C PRO A 110 9.85 15.20 2.64
N ALA A 111 8.63 15.70 2.37
CA ALA A 111 8.41 16.64 1.29
C ALA A 111 9.17 17.96 1.51
N LEU A 112 9.12 18.50 2.71
CA LEU A 112 9.85 19.71 3.09
C LEU A 112 11.37 19.51 2.96
N PHE A 113 11.86 18.33 3.40
CA PHE A 113 13.29 18.00 3.30
C PHE A 113 13.77 17.95 1.84
N VAL A 114 12.98 17.36 0.94
CA VAL A 114 13.29 17.32 -0.49
C VAL A 114 13.27 18.73 -1.10
N ILE A 115 12.29 19.55 -0.74
CA ILE A 115 12.19 20.94 -1.25
C ILE A 115 13.40 21.77 -0.79
N ILE A 116 13.76 21.70 0.49
CA ILE A 116 14.92 22.44 1.04
C ILE A 116 16.22 21.93 0.38
N GLY A 117 16.39 20.62 0.24
CA GLY A 117 17.56 20.03 -0.42
C GLY A 117 17.69 20.48 -1.87
N ALA A 118 16.61 20.44 -2.65
CA ALA A 118 16.59 20.93 -4.02
C ALA A 118 16.91 22.42 -4.09
N LEU A 119 16.33 23.23 -3.22
CA LEU A 119 16.59 24.65 -3.15
C LEU A 119 18.08 24.95 -2.87
N VAL A 120 18.68 24.26 -1.90
CA VAL A 120 20.10 24.40 -1.57
C VAL A 120 20.98 24.03 -2.76
N ILE A 121 20.67 22.94 -3.46
CA ILE A 121 21.41 22.50 -4.65
C ILE A 121 21.31 23.54 -5.75
N ILE A 122 20.13 24.06 -6.05
CA ILE A 122 19.90 25.06 -7.10
C ILE A 122 20.64 26.36 -6.76
N LEU A 123 20.53 26.84 -5.52
CA LEU A 123 21.22 28.06 -5.09
C LEU A 123 22.75 27.91 -5.12
N ARG A 124 23.25 26.73 -4.77
CA ARG A 124 24.69 26.46 -4.77
C ARG A 124 25.22 26.24 -6.20
N SER A 125 24.43 25.62 -7.07
CA SER A 125 24.76 25.44 -8.49
C SER A 125 24.81 26.78 -9.24
N ARG A 126 23.89 27.68 -8.95
CA ARG A 126 23.89 29.04 -9.54
C ARG A 126 25.12 29.88 -9.15
N LYS A 127 25.70 29.61 -7.96
CA LYS A 127 26.95 30.28 -7.51
C LYS A 127 28.22 29.64 -8.07
N ARG A 128 28.14 28.47 -8.70
CA ARG A 128 29.26 27.72 -9.26
C ARG A 128 29.26 27.74 -10.78
N THR A 129 29.21 28.91 -11.40
CA THR A 129 29.79 29.10 -12.71
C THR A 129 31.14 29.80 -12.50
N PRO A 130 32.25 29.08 -12.24
CA PRO A 130 33.52 29.65 -12.62
C PRO A 130 33.46 29.68 -14.13
N HIS A 131 33.36 30.83 -14.71
CA HIS A 131 33.84 31.08 -16.07
C HIS A 131 35.33 30.70 -15.96
N VAL A 132 35.68 29.47 -16.35
CA VAL A 132 37.05 29.12 -16.61
C VAL A 132 37.34 29.92 -17.90
N GLU A 133 37.80 31.16 -17.73
CA GLU A 133 38.50 31.86 -18.83
C GLU A 133 39.74 31.01 -19.06
N LEU A 134 39.68 30.19 -20.09
CA LEU A 134 40.84 29.49 -20.62
C LEU A 134 41.85 30.58 -20.94
N ASP A 135 42.99 30.55 -20.26
CA ASP A 135 44.10 31.43 -20.56
C ASP A 135 44.41 31.32 -22.06
N ALA A 136 44.77 32.43 -22.71
CA ALA A 136 45.04 32.49 -24.16
C ALA A 136 46.02 31.40 -24.60
N ALA A 137 46.94 30.99 -23.73
CA ALA A 137 47.88 29.89 -23.96
C ALA A 137 47.20 28.50 -23.97
N GLU A 138 46.17 28.30 -23.17
CA GLU A 138 45.38 27.05 -23.17
C GLU A 138 44.44 26.95 -24.37
N GLN A 139 43.85 28.07 -24.81
CA GLN A 139 43.06 28.11 -26.04
C GLN A 139 43.91 27.77 -27.24
N GLN A 140 45.13 28.33 -27.36
CA GLN A 140 46.04 27.99 -28.45
C GLN A 140 46.46 26.52 -28.47
N ARG A 141 46.70 25.92 -27.31
CA ARG A 141 46.97 24.47 -27.19
C ARG A 141 45.78 23.62 -27.62
N LEU A 142 44.58 24.00 -27.24
CA LEU A 142 43.37 23.32 -27.62
C LEU A 142 43.15 23.36 -29.13
N ASP A 143 43.33 24.54 -29.75
CA ASP A 143 43.21 24.72 -31.18
C ASP A 143 44.28 23.97 -31.98
N ALA A 144 45.51 23.92 -31.47
CA ALA A 144 46.59 23.13 -32.08
C ALA A 144 46.27 21.61 -32.03
N LEU A 145 45.72 21.11 -30.93
CA LEU A 145 45.33 19.70 -30.79
C LEU A 145 44.14 19.33 -31.69
N LEU A 146 43.15 20.23 -31.80
CA LEU A 146 41.98 20.02 -32.65
C LEU A 146 42.35 20.06 -34.13
N ASN A 147 43.31 20.92 -34.51
CA ASN A 147 43.76 21.03 -35.90
C ASN A 147 44.64 19.85 -36.31
N ASN A 148 45.49 19.35 -35.41
CA ASN A 148 46.32 18.17 -35.64
C ASN A 148 45.45 16.86 -35.77
N ARG A 149 44.24 16.82 -35.19
CA ARG A 149 43.31 15.69 -35.32
C ARG A 149 42.52 15.72 -36.64
N LYS A 150 42.50 16.85 -37.36
CA LYS A 150 41.79 17.01 -38.63
C LYS A 150 42.65 16.69 -39.84
N GLN A 151 43.94 16.44 -39.66
CA GLN A 151 44.79 15.97 -40.75
C GLN A 151 44.86 14.43 -40.72
N PRO A 152 44.37 13.71 -41.78
CA PRO A 152 44.41 12.26 -41.86
C PRO A 152 45.83 11.71 -42.02
#